data_0f0e0649ab773ad353c4e234d7fec361
#
_entry.id   0f0e0649ab773ad353c4e234d7fec361
#
_cell.length_a   1.000
_cell.length_b   1.000
_cell.length_c   1.000
_cell.angle_alpha   90.00
_cell.angle_beta   90.00
_cell.angle_gamma   90.00
#
_symmetry.space_group_name_H-M   'P 1'
#
loop_
_entity.id
_entity.type
_entity.pdbx_description
1 polymer ?
#
loop_
_entity_poly.entity_id
_entity_poly.type
_entity_poly.pdbx_seq_one_letter_code
_entity_poly.pdbx_strand_id
1 'polypeptide(L)'
;METIYPLRAPGNRPSKLSNWQKTRCGSVSLRKPSFPLNITDPRVQAYCELFSSAEEDLLGQVSASTLAHPKGHMLSGHLQGSFLAFISIILQPRYILEIGTFTGYSALCLAKGLQPGGRLHTIEQRPDDAGTATENFRMAKAQDKIILHLGNALDIIPSLDLEWDLVFLDADKSNYLAYYALVLPSLRKGGLILADNVLFHGQVLDKTVKGKNAIGIQAFNEAVKQDPAVDHVMLPLRDGLMLIRKK
;
A
#
# COMPACT_ATOMS: atom_id res chain seq x y z
N MET A 1 21.95 0.09 -52.57
CA MET A 1 20.78 -0.72 -53.02
C MET A 1 19.80 -0.67 -51.89
N GLU A 2 18.90 0.28 -51.93
CA GLU A 2 17.82 0.48 -50.97
C GLU A 2 16.60 -0.32 -51.45
N THR A 3 16.12 -1.23 -50.64
CA THR A 3 14.91 -2.00 -50.93
C THR A 3 13.72 -1.31 -50.30
N ILE A 4 12.95 -0.60 -51.10
CA ILE A 4 11.70 0.09 -50.74
C ILE A 4 10.58 -0.93 -50.75
N TYR A 5 9.88 -1.16 -49.59
CA TYR A 5 8.63 -1.93 -49.53
C TYR A 5 7.43 -1.03 -49.85
N PRO A 6 6.51 -1.40 -50.71
CA PRO A 6 5.35 -0.58 -51.03
C PRO A 6 4.27 -0.65 -49.94
N LEU A 7 3.73 0.52 -49.57
CA LEU A 7 2.56 0.67 -48.68
C LEU A 7 1.30 0.10 -49.39
N ARG A 8 0.64 -0.86 -48.75
CA ARG A 8 -0.68 -1.36 -49.16
C ARG A 8 -1.78 -0.40 -48.67
N ALA A 9 -2.70 -0.09 -49.55
CA ALA A 9 -3.91 0.71 -49.31
C ALA A 9 -4.83 0.08 -48.28
N PRO A 10 -5.65 0.88 -47.54
CA PRO A 10 -6.53 0.37 -46.47
C PRO A 10 -7.76 -0.32 -47.06
N GLY A 11 -7.82 -1.63 -46.90
CA GLY A 11 -9.02 -2.42 -47.16
C GLY A 11 -10.07 -2.22 -46.06
N ASN A 12 -11.33 -2.01 -46.49
CA ASN A 12 -12.53 -1.95 -45.67
C ASN A 12 -12.58 -3.08 -44.62
N ARG A 13 -12.56 -2.73 -43.33
CA ARG A 13 -12.89 -3.66 -42.24
C ARG A 13 -14.36 -3.51 -41.88
N PRO A 14 -15.13 -4.61 -41.80
CA PRO A 14 -16.49 -4.54 -41.30
C PRO A 14 -16.49 -4.23 -39.80
N SER A 15 -17.38 -3.34 -39.37
CA SER A 15 -17.69 -2.95 -38.02
C SER A 15 -18.10 -4.13 -37.14
N LYS A 16 -17.21 -4.70 -36.34
CA LYS A 16 -17.53 -5.66 -35.27
C LYS A 16 -17.20 -5.03 -33.90
N LEU A 17 -17.84 -3.94 -33.59
CA LEU A 17 -17.78 -3.27 -32.27
C LEU A 17 -19.13 -3.35 -31.55
N SER A 18 -19.78 -4.52 -31.50
CA SER A 18 -21.08 -4.63 -30.81
C SER A 18 -21.23 -5.85 -29.89
N ASN A 19 -20.16 -6.58 -29.53
CA ASN A 19 -20.32 -7.77 -28.69
C ASN A 19 -19.51 -7.80 -27.39
N TRP A 20 -18.90 -6.67 -26.96
CA TRP A 20 -18.16 -6.61 -25.68
C TRP A 20 -19.00 -6.24 -24.47
N GLN A 21 -20.28 -5.88 -24.63
CA GLN A 21 -21.12 -5.40 -23.52
C GLN A 21 -22.05 -6.44 -22.88
N LYS A 22 -21.91 -7.73 -23.17
CA LYS A 22 -22.77 -8.78 -22.58
C LYS A 22 -22.03 -10.01 -22.05
N THR A 23 -20.80 -9.89 -21.62
CA THR A 23 -20.25 -10.93 -20.73
C THR A 23 -20.67 -10.56 -19.30
N ARG A 24 -21.83 -11.07 -18.88
CA ARG A 24 -22.22 -11.14 -17.47
C ARG A 24 -21.04 -11.72 -16.71
N CYS A 25 -20.58 -11.00 -15.70
CA CYS A 25 -19.69 -11.51 -14.67
C CYS A 25 -20.36 -12.79 -14.10
N GLY A 26 -19.98 -13.93 -14.63
CA GLY A 26 -20.42 -15.24 -14.11
C GLY A 26 -19.95 -15.30 -12.66
N SER A 27 -20.83 -15.70 -11.75
CA SER A 27 -20.49 -15.95 -10.37
C SER A 27 -19.37 -17.01 -10.35
N VAL A 28 -18.13 -16.57 -10.12
CA VAL A 28 -17.02 -17.50 -9.89
C VAL A 28 -17.31 -18.16 -8.57
N SER A 29 -17.69 -19.44 -8.58
CA SER A 29 -17.82 -20.24 -7.38
C SER A 29 -16.44 -20.52 -6.83
N LEU A 30 -15.97 -19.67 -5.92
CA LEU A 30 -14.74 -19.88 -5.18
C LEU A 30 -14.97 -21.06 -4.21
N ARG A 31 -14.51 -22.25 -4.58
CA ARG A 31 -14.43 -23.38 -3.63
C ARG A 31 -13.42 -23.00 -2.56
N LYS A 32 -13.74 -23.27 -1.26
CA LYS A 32 -12.74 -23.10 -0.20
C LYS A 32 -11.51 -23.91 -0.55
N PRO A 33 -10.31 -23.32 -0.61
CA PRO A 33 -9.09 -24.10 -0.71
C PRO A 33 -8.97 -24.95 0.57
N SER A 34 -8.58 -26.21 0.43
CA SER A 34 -8.35 -27.14 1.56
C SER A 34 -7.07 -26.83 2.34
N PHE A 35 -6.33 -25.78 1.95
CA PHE A 35 -5.09 -25.29 2.56
C PHE A 35 -5.18 -23.80 2.86
N PRO A 36 -4.42 -23.26 3.83
CA PRO A 36 -4.32 -21.81 4.03
C PRO A 36 -3.93 -21.17 2.70
N LEU A 37 -4.68 -20.15 2.30
CA LEU A 37 -4.48 -19.45 1.03
C LEU A 37 -3.14 -18.73 1.09
N ASN A 38 -2.13 -19.24 0.38
CA ASN A 38 -0.90 -18.51 0.13
C ASN A 38 -1.17 -17.56 -1.05
N ILE A 39 -1.40 -16.30 -0.78
CA ILE A 39 -1.73 -15.28 -1.80
C ILE A 39 -0.57 -15.13 -2.78
N THR A 40 0.67 -15.21 -2.27
CA THR A 40 1.89 -15.23 -3.09
C THR A 40 2.73 -16.44 -2.73
N ASP A 41 3.11 -17.26 -3.73
CA ASP A 41 4.06 -18.35 -3.54
C ASP A 41 5.41 -17.78 -3.07
N PRO A 42 6.00 -18.26 -1.96
CA PRO A 42 7.28 -17.75 -1.45
C PRO A 42 8.41 -17.78 -2.47
N ARG A 43 8.40 -18.75 -3.42
CA ARG A 43 9.40 -18.83 -4.50
C ARG A 43 9.24 -17.70 -5.49
N VAL A 44 7.98 -17.29 -5.78
CA VAL A 44 7.69 -16.14 -6.65
C VAL A 44 8.13 -14.86 -5.96
N GLN A 45 7.86 -14.71 -4.67
CA GLN A 45 8.31 -13.55 -3.90
C GLN A 45 9.86 -13.46 -3.90
N ALA A 46 10.56 -14.55 -3.58
CA ALA A 46 12.02 -14.60 -3.60
C ALA A 46 12.61 -14.26 -4.98
N TYR A 47 11.96 -14.74 -6.05
CA TYR A 47 12.36 -14.39 -7.41
C TYR A 47 12.17 -12.90 -7.70
N CYS A 48 11.04 -12.32 -7.30
CA CYS A 48 10.81 -10.88 -7.45
C CYS A 48 11.82 -10.04 -6.67
N GLU A 49 12.16 -10.44 -5.44
CA GLU A 49 13.18 -9.78 -4.63
C GLU A 49 14.56 -9.85 -5.29
N LEU A 50 14.93 -11.00 -5.84
CA LEU A 50 16.20 -11.19 -6.56
C LEU A 50 16.34 -10.28 -7.78
N PHE A 51 15.24 -10.00 -8.48
CA PHE A 51 15.20 -9.15 -9.70
C PHE A 51 14.76 -7.71 -9.42
N SER A 52 14.61 -7.34 -8.15
CA SER A 52 14.40 -5.96 -7.72
C SER A 52 15.73 -5.32 -7.34
N SER A 53 15.75 -3.98 -7.24
CA SER A 53 16.94 -3.27 -6.72
C SER A 53 17.32 -3.78 -5.35
N ALA A 54 18.61 -3.91 -5.08
CA ALA A 54 19.10 -4.38 -3.79
C ALA A 54 18.63 -3.47 -2.63
N GLU A 55 18.35 -4.09 -1.50
CA GLU A 55 18.04 -3.35 -0.27
C GLU A 55 19.31 -2.61 0.20
N GLU A 56 19.17 -1.35 0.58
CA GLU A 56 20.28 -0.57 1.15
C GLU A 56 20.71 -1.15 2.49
N ASP A 57 22.01 -1.13 2.79
CA ASP A 57 22.60 -1.73 3.98
C ASP A 57 21.89 -1.35 5.29
N LEU A 58 21.50 -0.08 5.43
CA LEU A 58 20.78 0.39 6.60
C LEU A 58 19.38 -0.20 6.70
N LEU A 59 18.63 -0.26 5.61
CA LEU A 59 17.30 -0.89 5.58
C LEU A 59 17.42 -2.38 5.86
N GLY A 60 18.47 -3.04 5.37
CA GLY A 60 18.78 -4.44 5.70
C GLY A 60 19.02 -4.65 7.18
N GLN A 61 19.74 -3.73 7.86
CA GLN A 61 19.92 -3.77 9.31
C GLN A 61 18.61 -3.58 10.07
N VAL A 62 17.78 -2.60 9.68
CA VAL A 62 16.44 -2.39 10.26
C VAL A 62 15.55 -3.61 10.03
N SER A 63 15.58 -4.19 8.83
CA SER A 63 14.87 -5.41 8.48
C SER A 63 15.28 -6.59 9.37
N ALA A 64 16.58 -6.84 9.50
CA ALA A 64 17.12 -7.93 10.32
C ALA A 64 16.77 -7.77 11.81
N SER A 65 16.90 -6.56 12.37
CA SER A 65 16.54 -6.27 13.77
C SER A 65 15.03 -6.41 14.00
N THR A 66 14.22 -5.99 13.03
CA THR A 66 12.75 -6.14 13.08
C THR A 66 12.32 -7.60 13.03
N LEU A 67 12.95 -8.43 12.21
CA LEU A 67 12.67 -9.86 12.14
C LEU A 67 12.99 -10.59 13.47
N ALA A 68 13.97 -10.10 14.23
CA ALA A 68 14.29 -10.61 15.58
C ALA A 68 13.28 -10.16 16.66
N HIS A 69 12.43 -9.18 16.37
CA HIS A 69 11.37 -8.73 17.28
C HIS A 69 10.26 -9.79 17.42
N PRO A 70 9.62 -9.95 18.62
CA PRO A 70 8.52 -10.91 18.82
C PRO A 70 7.37 -10.77 17.80
N LYS A 71 7.17 -9.59 17.24
CA LYS A 71 6.19 -9.28 16.19
C LYS A 71 6.83 -9.12 14.81
N GLY A 72 7.99 -9.68 14.55
CA GLY A 72 8.75 -9.50 13.30
C GLY A 72 7.96 -9.86 12.04
N HIS A 73 6.94 -10.72 12.15
CA HIS A 73 6.01 -11.04 11.06
C HIS A 73 5.22 -9.84 10.52
N MET A 74 5.19 -8.71 11.26
CA MET A 74 4.55 -7.46 10.83
C MET A 74 5.43 -6.63 9.88
N LEU A 75 6.70 -6.98 9.70
CA LEU A 75 7.59 -6.28 8.77
C LEU A 75 7.03 -6.30 7.34
N SER A 76 7.00 -5.15 6.68
CA SER A 76 6.57 -5.04 5.27
C SER A 76 7.45 -5.85 4.32
N GLY A 77 8.74 -5.99 4.64
CA GLY A 77 9.73 -6.74 3.85
C GLY A 77 10.22 -5.99 2.60
N HIS A 78 11.31 -6.52 2.03
CA HIS A 78 12.06 -5.85 0.98
C HIS A 78 11.22 -5.51 -0.27
N LEU A 79 10.47 -6.46 -0.82
CA LEU A 79 9.70 -6.23 -2.04
C LEU A 79 8.65 -5.13 -1.87
N GLN A 80 7.88 -5.16 -0.77
CA GLN A 80 6.89 -4.12 -0.50
C GLN A 80 7.56 -2.79 -0.15
N GLY A 81 8.64 -2.78 0.64
CA GLY A 81 9.41 -1.58 0.94
C GLY A 81 9.95 -0.91 -0.33
N SER A 82 10.48 -1.71 -1.27
CA SER A 82 10.92 -1.22 -2.59
C SER A 82 9.77 -0.63 -3.40
N PHE A 83 8.59 -1.26 -3.37
CA PHE A 83 7.40 -0.72 -4.04
C PHE A 83 6.96 0.60 -3.43
N LEU A 84 6.91 0.71 -2.08
CA LEU A 84 6.56 1.96 -1.38
C LEU A 84 7.54 3.09 -1.73
N ALA A 85 8.84 2.80 -1.72
CA ALA A 85 9.88 3.75 -2.12
C ALA A 85 9.72 4.19 -3.58
N PHE A 86 9.46 3.25 -4.50
CA PHE A 86 9.28 3.51 -5.92
C PHE A 86 8.08 4.43 -6.18
N ILE A 87 6.93 4.15 -5.56
CA ILE A 87 5.74 5.01 -5.65
C ILE A 87 6.01 6.39 -5.09
N SER A 88 6.67 6.49 -3.93
CA SER A 88 7.03 7.77 -3.33
C SER A 88 7.98 8.58 -4.23
N ILE A 89 9.00 7.95 -4.82
CA ILE A 89 9.94 8.61 -5.74
C ILE A 89 9.23 9.13 -6.99
N ILE A 90 8.28 8.38 -7.56
CA ILE A 90 7.49 8.82 -8.72
C ILE A 90 6.58 10.00 -8.35
N LEU A 91 5.93 9.92 -7.18
CA LEU A 91 4.95 10.92 -6.73
C LEU A 91 5.61 12.22 -6.25
N GLN A 92 6.84 12.12 -5.72
CA GLN A 92 7.59 13.23 -5.11
C GLN A 92 6.74 14.03 -4.10
N PRO A 93 6.22 13.38 -3.03
CA PRO A 93 5.30 14.01 -2.11
C PRO A 93 6.01 15.07 -1.27
N ARG A 94 5.28 16.14 -0.92
CA ARG A 94 5.67 17.09 0.09
C ARG A 94 5.28 16.60 1.49
N TYR A 95 4.07 16.06 1.61
CA TYR A 95 3.56 15.54 2.88
C TYR A 95 3.08 14.10 2.72
N ILE A 96 3.66 13.22 3.55
CA ILE A 96 3.26 11.82 3.67
C ILE A 96 2.66 11.60 5.05
N LEU A 97 1.53 10.90 5.13
CA LEU A 97 0.98 10.36 6.36
C LEU A 97 1.13 8.84 6.36
N GLU A 98 1.70 8.29 7.42
CA GLU A 98 1.70 6.86 7.69
C GLU A 98 0.93 6.56 8.97
N ILE A 99 0.01 5.59 8.92
CA ILE A 99 -0.76 5.13 10.07
C ILE A 99 -0.32 3.70 10.37
N GLY A 100 0.46 3.54 11.46
CA GLY A 100 1.16 2.31 11.82
C GLY A 100 2.63 2.37 11.46
N THR A 101 3.47 2.76 12.42
CA THR A 101 4.93 2.91 12.24
C THR A 101 5.68 1.61 12.47
N PHE A 102 5.28 0.86 13.50
CA PHE A 102 6.01 -0.28 14.04
C PHE A 102 7.48 0.10 14.32
N THR A 103 8.44 -0.53 13.62
CA THR A 103 9.88 -0.23 13.75
C THR A 103 10.37 0.84 12.78
N GLY A 104 9.50 1.42 11.94
CA GLY A 104 9.81 2.51 11.03
C GLY A 104 10.39 2.11 9.67
N TYR A 105 10.39 0.83 9.31
CA TYR A 105 10.92 0.35 8.04
C TYR A 105 10.19 0.97 6.83
N SER A 106 8.86 0.94 6.81
CA SER A 106 8.04 1.52 5.75
C SER A 106 8.18 3.04 5.66
N ALA A 107 8.25 3.73 6.83
CA ALA A 107 8.50 5.17 6.89
C ALA A 107 9.82 5.55 6.20
N LEU A 108 10.90 4.78 6.46
CA LEU A 108 12.20 4.99 5.81
C LEU A 108 12.13 4.77 4.29
N CYS A 109 11.39 3.76 3.84
CA CYS A 109 11.16 3.51 2.42
C CYS A 109 10.39 4.67 1.76
N LEU A 110 9.29 5.10 2.37
CA LEU A 110 8.45 6.20 1.87
C LEU A 110 9.19 7.53 1.85
N ALA A 111 10.04 7.80 2.86
CA ALA A 111 10.78 9.06 2.95
C ALA A 111 11.78 9.28 1.80
N LYS A 112 12.14 8.24 1.03
CA LYS A 112 13.06 8.35 -0.11
C LYS A 112 12.53 9.26 -1.23
N GLY A 113 11.21 9.34 -1.41
CA GLY A 113 10.60 10.17 -2.44
C GLY A 113 10.24 11.59 -1.99
N LEU A 114 10.45 11.96 -0.73
CA LEU A 114 10.12 13.29 -0.23
C LEU A 114 10.84 14.39 -1.01
N GLN A 115 10.10 15.41 -1.39
CA GLN A 115 10.66 16.65 -1.94
C GLN A 115 11.61 17.34 -0.94
N PRO A 116 12.52 18.21 -1.38
CA PRO A 116 13.28 19.07 -0.49
C PRO A 116 12.36 19.87 0.44
N GLY A 117 12.56 19.76 1.75
CA GLY A 117 11.70 20.38 2.75
C GLY A 117 10.40 19.64 3.04
N GLY A 118 10.12 18.52 2.36
CA GLY A 118 8.97 17.66 2.65
C GLY A 118 9.08 16.95 3.98
N ARG A 119 7.96 16.44 4.49
CA ARG A 119 7.87 15.73 5.77
C ARG A 119 7.00 14.49 5.63
N LEU A 120 7.39 13.45 6.37
CA LEU A 120 6.58 12.27 6.62
C LEU A 120 6.13 12.30 8.08
N HIS A 121 4.84 12.28 8.31
CA HIS A 121 4.23 12.12 9.63
C HIS A 121 3.82 10.67 9.79
N THR A 122 4.35 9.98 10.81
CA THR A 122 4.01 8.59 11.12
C THR A 122 3.42 8.49 12.52
N ILE A 123 2.43 7.62 12.69
CA ILE A 123 1.69 7.49 13.95
C ILE A 123 1.85 6.07 14.48
N GLU A 124 2.32 5.95 15.73
CA GLU A 124 2.43 4.67 16.44
C GLU A 124 1.72 4.77 17.80
N GLN A 125 0.97 3.73 18.13
CA GLN A 125 0.24 3.66 19.40
C GLN A 125 1.07 3.04 20.53
N ARG A 126 2.07 2.20 20.21
CA ARG A 126 2.85 1.44 21.16
C ARG A 126 4.18 2.14 21.47
N PRO A 127 4.42 2.57 22.73
CA PRO A 127 5.63 3.31 23.08
C PRO A 127 6.94 2.58 22.78
N ASP A 128 7.00 1.27 22.99
CA ASP A 128 8.21 0.47 22.76
C ASP A 128 8.57 0.41 21.27
N ASP A 129 7.57 0.20 20.40
CA ASP A 129 7.76 0.19 18.95
C ASP A 129 8.14 1.60 18.46
N ALA A 130 7.51 2.66 18.98
CA ALA A 130 7.86 4.04 18.69
C ALA A 130 9.30 4.41 19.09
N GLY A 131 9.77 3.90 20.24
CA GLY A 131 11.15 4.04 20.68
C GLY A 131 12.13 3.39 19.70
N THR A 132 11.83 2.17 19.25
CA THR A 132 12.63 1.46 18.25
C THR A 132 12.65 2.21 16.91
N ALA A 133 11.50 2.69 16.45
CA ALA A 133 11.41 3.47 15.20
C ALA A 133 12.23 4.77 15.29
N THR A 134 12.17 5.49 16.42
CA THR A 134 12.94 6.70 16.65
C THR A 134 14.44 6.45 16.53
N GLU A 135 14.94 5.34 17.09
CA GLU A 135 16.35 4.98 16.98
C GLU A 135 16.72 4.61 15.53
N ASN A 136 15.87 3.89 14.81
CA ASN A 136 16.07 3.59 13.40
C ASN A 136 16.10 4.86 12.54
N PHE A 137 15.24 5.84 12.82
CA PHE A 137 15.25 7.14 12.13
C PHE A 137 16.52 7.93 12.42
N ARG A 138 17.04 7.84 13.65
CA ARG A 138 18.33 8.46 14.04
C ARG A 138 19.50 7.83 13.28
N MET A 139 19.56 6.50 13.21
CA MET A 139 20.59 5.79 12.46
C MET A 139 20.54 6.14 10.96
N ALA A 140 19.32 6.33 10.42
CA ALA A 140 19.10 6.74 9.04
C ALA A 140 19.35 8.22 8.77
N LYS A 141 19.65 9.04 9.79
CA LYS A 141 19.74 10.51 9.70
C LYS A 141 18.46 11.11 9.06
N ALA A 142 17.31 10.56 9.42
CA ALA A 142 16.01 10.92 8.85
C ALA A 142 15.15 11.77 9.81
N GLN A 143 15.67 12.17 10.98
CA GLN A 143 14.92 12.92 12.01
C GLN A 143 14.37 14.25 11.51
N ASP A 144 15.07 14.87 10.56
CA ASP A 144 14.61 16.13 9.94
C ASP A 144 13.50 15.92 8.91
N LYS A 145 13.25 14.67 8.51
CA LYS A 145 12.26 14.31 7.47
C LYS A 145 11.06 13.56 8.03
N ILE A 146 11.25 12.79 9.09
CA ILE A 146 10.22 11.90 9.66
C ILE A 146 9.84 12.40 11.05
N ILE A 147 8.56 12.70 11.23
CA ILE A 147 7.97 13.15 12.49
C ILE A 147 7.10 12.02 13.03
N LEU A 148 7.51 11.45 14.16
CA LEU A 148 6.75 10.38 14.81
C LEU A 148 5.79 10.98 15.84
N HIS A 149 4.53 10.57 15.78
CA HIS A 149 3.49 10.87 16.72
C HIS A 149 3.13 9.65 17.53
N LEU A 150 3.23 9.72 18.85
CA LEU A 150 2.84 8.64 19.74
C LEU A 150 1.39 8.83 20.18
N GLY A 151 0.51 7.86 19.87
CA GLY A 151 -0.88 7.87 20.31
C GLY A 151 -1.85 7.22 19.32
N ASN A 152 -3.14 7.43 19.58
CA ASN A 152 -4.19 6.89 18.73
C ASN A 152 -4.35 7.75 17.47
N ALA A 153 -4.30 7.13 16.31
CA ALA A 153 -4.39 7.81 15.01
C ALA A 153 -5.73 8.54 14.81
N LEU A 154 -6.84 8.02 15.35
CA LEU A 154 -8.15 8.69 15.26
C LEU A 154 -8.17 10.06 15.97
N ASP A 155 -7.34 10.22 16.99
CA ASP A 155 -7.23 11.48 17.76
C ASP A 155 -6.18 12.41 17.16
N ILE A 156 -5.10 11.85 16.61
CA ILE A 156 -3.97 12.62 16.07
C ILE A 156 -4.27 13.19 14.68
N ILE A 157 -4.82 12.39 13.76
CA ILE A 157 -5.06 12.82 12.38
C ILE A 157 -5.86 14.12 12.29
N PRO A 158 -6.95 14.34 13.06
CA PRO A 158 -7.71 15.59 13.01
C PRO A 158 -6.93 16.83 13.49
N SER A 159 -5.86 16.64 14.28
CA SER A 159 -5.00 17.73 14.75
C SER A 159 -3.90 18.13 13.76
N LEU A 160 -3.67 17.31 12.73
CA LEU A 160 -2.70 17.57 11.68
C LEU A 160 -3.38 18.35 10.55
N ASP A 161 -3.28 19.66 10.59
CA ASP A 161 -3.84 20.57 9.56
C ASP A 161 -2.92 20.63 8.34
N LEU A 162 -2.88 19.50 7.58
CA LEU A 162 -2.02 19.31 6.41
C LEU A 162 -2.82 18.68 5.25
N GLU A 163 -2.48 19.09 4.04
CA GLU A 163 -2.95 18.42 2.82
C GLU A 163 -1.95 17.33 2.42
N TRP A 164 -2.42 16.08 2.35
CA TRP A 164 -1.57 14.91 2.09
C TRP A 164 -1.39 14.65 0.61
N ASP A 165 -0.16 14.34 0.18
CA ASP A 165 0.14 13.83 -1.16
C ASP A 165 0.04 12.31 -1.22
N LEU A 166 0.53 11.65 -0.17
CA LEU A 166 0.60 10.20 -0.04
C LEU A 166 0.21 9.78 1.38
N VAL A 167 -0.66 8.79 1.48
CA VAL A 167 -1.04 8.17 2.76
C VAL A 167 -0.76 6.68 2.70
N PHE A 168 -0.14 6.11 3.76
CA PHE A 168 0.03 4.68 3.93
C PHE A 168 -0.74 4.20 5.15
N LEU A 169 -1.67 3.25 4.94
CA LEU A 169 -2.50 2.64 5.98
C LEU A 169 -1.98 1.23 6.28
N ASP A 170 -1.34 1.05 7.44
CA ASP A 170 -0.90 -0.26 7.95
C ASP A 170 -1.06 -0.36 9.47
N ALA A 171 -2.23 -0.02 9.96
CA ALA A 171 -2.58 -0.05 11.39
C ALA A 171 -3.60 -1.16 11.71
N ASP A 172 -4.38 -0.97 12.77
CA ASP A 172 -5.45 -1.88 13.19
C ASP A 172 -6.59 -1.92 12.15
N LYS A 173 -6.82 -3.11 11.63
CA LYS A 173 -7.69 -3.35 10.46
C LYS A 173 -9.17 -3.04 10.72
N SER A 174 -9.59 -3.06 11.98
CA SER A 174 -10.97 -2.72 12.35
C SER A 174 -11.32 -1.24 12.15
N ASN A 175 -10.33 -0.35 12.08
CA ASN A 175 -10.51 1.09 11.94
C ASN A 175 -10.19 1.63 10.54
N TYR A 176 -9.89 0.77 9.56
CA TYR A 176 -9.53 1.19 8.20
C TYR A 176 -10.57 2.11 7.54
N LEU A 177 -11.86 1.80 7.73
CA LEU A 177 -12.93 2.66 7.19
C LEU A 177 -12.94 4.04 7.87
N ALA A 178 -12.68 4.11 9.18
CA ALA A 178 -12.59 5.37 9.90
C ALA A 178 -11.35 6.18 9.48
N TYR A 179 -10.21 5.54 9.31
CA TYR A 179 -9.00 6.20 8.78
C TYR A 179 -9.24 6.75 7.38
N TYR A 180 -9.86 5.95 6.49
CA TYR A 180 -10.20 6.39 5.15
C TYR A 180 -11.09 7.65 5.16
N ALA A 181 -12.13 7.65 5.99
CA ALA A 181 -13.05 8.78 6.13
C ALA A 181 -12.35 10.04 6.66
N LEU A 182 -11.34 9.90 7.52
CA LEU A 182 -10.56 11.02 8.05
C LEU A 182 -9.54 11.58 7.05
N VAL A 183 -8.87 10.70 6.28
CA VAL A 183 -7.75 11.15 5.43
C VAL A 183 -8.20 11.58 4.03
N LEU A 184 -9.29 11.02 3.47
CA LEU A 184 -9.72 11.35 2.12
C LEU A 184 -10.05 12.84 1.93
N PRO A 185 -10.72 13.54 2.87
CA PRO A 185 -10.96 14.98 2.74
C PRO A 185 -9.68 15.80 2.61
N SER A 186 -8.66 15.49 3.39
CA SER A 186 -7.34 16.16 3.42
C SER A 186 -6.32 15.60 2.44
N LEU A 187 -6.67 14.59 1.64
CA LEU A 187 -5.84 14.13 0.53
C LEU A 187 -5.99 15.11 -0.64
N ARG A 188 -4.91 15.58 -1.23
CA ARG A 188 -4.99 16.46 -2.41
C ARG A 188 -5.61 15.75 -3.61
N LYS A 189 -6.10 16.52 -4.57
CA LYS A 189 -6.51 15.98 -5.87
C LYS A 189 -5.31 15.29 -6.55
N GLY A 190 -5.51 14.05 -7.04
CA GLY A 190 -4.44 13.21 -7.58
C GLY A 190 -3.53 12.58 -6.53
N GLY A 191 -3.73 12.86 -5.24
CA GLY A 191 -3.03 12.20 -4.13
C GLY A 191 -3.40 10.72 -4.02
N LEU A 192 -2.58 9.95 -3.33
CA LEU A 192 -2.64 8.50 -3.29
C LEU A 192 -2.72 7.98 -1.86
N ILE A 193 -3.63 7.04 -1.61
CA ILE A 193 -3.65 6.20 -0.41
C ILE A 193 -3.18 4.80 -0.81
N LEU A 194 -2.24 4.23 -0.07
CA LEU A 194 -1.82 2.84 -0.12
C LEU A 194 -2.34 2.15 1.14
N ALA A 195 -3.18 1.14 1.01
CA ALA A 195 -3.72 0.39 2.15
C ALA A 195 -3.24 -1.06 2.12
N ASP A 196 -2.53 -1.48 3.15
CA ASP A 196 -1.93 -2.82 3.27
C ASP A 196 -2.91 -3.85 3.87
N ASN A 197 -2.66 -5.13 3.62
CA ASN A 197 -3.39 -6.29 4.12
C ASN A 197 -4.89 -6.31 3.77
N VAL A 198 -5.26 -5.76 2.61
CA VAL A 198 -6.67 -5.67 2.18
C VAL A 198 -7.28 -7.01 1.77
N LEU A 199 -6.49 -8.08 1.64
CA LEU A 199 -6.95 -9.46 1.45
C LEU A 199 -7.06 -10.23 2.77
N PHE A 200 -6.40 -9.76 3.80
CA PHE A 200 -6.45 -10.26 5.17
C PHE A 200 -6.39 -11.79 5.25
N HIS A 201 -5.26 -12.36 4.84
CA HIS A 201 -5.01 -13.82 4.76
C HIS A 201 -6.07 -14.59 3.97
N GLY A 202 -6.71 -13.93 3.02
CA GLY A 202 -7.80 -14.50 2.22
C GLY A 202 -9.15 -14.57 2.94
N GLN A 203 -9.26 -14.09 4.19
CA GLN A 203 -10.51 -14.15 4.95
C GLN A 203 -11.64 -13.33 4.33
N VAL A 204 -11.32 -12.26 3.58
CA VAL A 204 -12.31 -11.49 2.82
C VAL A 204 -13.01 -12.29 1.72
N LEU A 205 -12.46 -13.45 1.33
CA LEU A 205 -13.03 -14.35 0.31
C LEU A 205 -14.04 -15.33 0.90
N ASP A 206 -14.15 -15.42 2.23
CA ASP A 206 -15.11 -16.30 2.88
C ASP A 206 -16.55 -15.85 2.62
N LYS A 207 -17.47 -16.81 2.39
CA LYS A 207 -18.89 -16.52 2.21
C LYS A 207 -19.50 -15.78 3.41
N THR A 208 -18.97 -16.02 4.61
CA THR A 208 -19.35 -15.33 5.83
C THR A 208 -18.05 -14.92 6.52
N VAL A 209 -17.69 -13.67 6.39
CA VAL A 209 -16.50 -13.10 7.03
C VAL A 209 -16.71 -13.04 8.55
N LYS A 210 -15.71 -13.48 9.30
CA LYS A 210 -15.75 -13.52 10.78
C LYS A 210 -14.54 -12.80 11.34
N GLY A 211 -14.72 -12.27 12.55
CA GLY A 211 -13.67 -11.54 13.25
C GLY A 211 -13.64 -10.04 12.90
N LYS A 212 -13.39 -9.23 13.93
CA LYS A 212 -13.48 -7.77 13.89
C LYS A 212 -12.62 -7.18 12.76
N ASN A 213 -11.40 -7.66 12.60
CA ASN A 213 -10.46 -7.13 11.60
C ASN A 213 -10.88 -7.49 10.17
N ALA A 214 -11.24 -8.75 9.91
CA ALA A 214 -11.66 -9.17 8.57
C ALA A 214 -12.96 -8.46 8.14
N ILE A 215 -13.91 -8.26 9.06
CA ILE A 215 -15.12 -7.46 8.82
C ILE A 215 -14.77 -6.01 8.52
N GLY A 216 -13.83 -5.42 9.28
CA GLY A 216 -13.36 -4.04 9.04
C GLY A 216 -12.73 -3.86 7.66
N ILE A 217 -11.86 -4.80 7.25
CA ILE A 217 -11.26 -4.78 5.90
C ILE A 217 -12.32 -4.97 4.81
N GLN A 218 -13.26 -5.89 4.98
CA GLN A 218 -14.32 -6.07 3.99
C GLN A 218 -15.17 -4.79 3.84
N ALA A 219 -15.54 -4.15 4.95
CA ALA A 219 -16.28 -2.89 4.94
C ALA A 219 -15.49 -1.76 4.26
N PHE A 220 -14.19 -1.66 4.53
CA PHE A 220 -13.28 -0.72 3.88
C PHE A 220 -13.20 -0.98 2.37
N ASN A 221 -12.96 -2.23 1.94
CA ASN A 221 -12.87 -2.59 0.53
C ASN A 221 -14.15 -2.26 -0.24
N GLU A 222 -15.32 -2.52 0.37
CA GLU A 222 -16.61 -2.20 -0.26
C GLU A 222 -16.86 -0.70 -0.32
N ALA A 223 -16.50 0.06 0.72
CA ALA A 223 -16.63 1.52 0.73
C ALA A 223 -15.77 2.17 -0.36
N VAL A 224 -14.50 1.77 -0.48
CA VAL A 224 -13.61 2.27 -1.55
C VAL A 224 -14.14 1.93 -2.93
N LYS A 225 -14.64 0.70 -3.13
CA LYS A 225 -15.20 0.26 -4.41
C LYS A 225 -16.41 1.10 -4.84
N GLN A 226 -17.21 1.58 -3.88
CA GLN A 226 -18.43 2.36 -4.15
C GLN A 226 -18.18 3.87 -4.20
N ASP A 227 -16.99 4.34 -3.81
CA ASP A 227 -16.70 5.77 -3.72
C ASP A 227 -16.44 6.38 -5.11
N PRO A 228 -17.32 7.27 -5.62
CA PRO A 228 -17.14 7.91 -6.91
C PRO A 228 -16.00 8.94 -6.94
N ALA A 229 -15.50 9.37 -5.77
CA ALA A 229 -14.45 10.38 -5.67
C ALA A 229 -13.05 9.83 -5.95
N VAL A 230 -12.89 8.50 -6.07
CA VAL A 230 -11.59 7.86 -6.22
C VAL A 230 -11.53 6.93 -7.43
N ASP A 231 -10.32 6.72 -7.94
CA ASP A 231 -9.94 5.57 -8.75
C ASP A 231 -9.15 4.61 -7.85
N HIS A 232 -9.33 3.30 -8.02
CA HIS A 232 -8.63 2.34 -7.18
C HIS A 232 -8.24 1.08 -7.93
N VAL A 233 -7.19 0.41 -7.45
CA VAL A 233 -6.77 -0.92 -7.91
C VAL A 233 -6.23 -1.71 -6.72
N MET A 234 -6.60 -2.98 -6.65
CA MET A 234 -6.09 -3.92 -5.64
C MET A 234 -5.06 -4.85 -6.28
N LEU A 235 -3.86 -4.90 -5.70
CA LEU A 235 -2.77 -5.75 -6.11
C LEU A 235 -2.62 -6.91 -5.13
N PRO A 236 -2.36 -8.16 -5.62
CA PRO A 236 -2.07 -9.31 -4.76
C PRO A 236 -0.60 -9.31 -4.30
N LEU A 237 -0.11 -8.17 -3.82
CA LEU A 237 1.23 -8.03 -3.23
C LEU A 237 1.14 -8.42 -1.75
N ARG A 238 1.90 -9.45 -1.33
CA ARG A 238 1.82 -10.02 0.03
C ARG A 238 0.38 -10.35 0.44
N ASP A 239 -0.17 -9.66 1.43
CA ASP A 239 -1.54 -9.84 1.92
C ASP A 239 -2.55 -8.86 1.28
N GLY A 240 -2.22 -8.38 0.08
CA GLY A 240 -3.03 -7.44 -0.71
C GLY A 240 -2.72 -5.98 -0.40
N LEU A 241 -2.43 -5.21 -1.44
CA LEU A 241 -2.21 -3.77 -1.36
C LEU A 241 -3.24 -3.06 -2.24
N MET A 242 -4.03 -2.15 -1.67
CA MET A 242 -4.97 -1.32 -2.42
C MET A 242 -4.38 0.07 -2.65
N LEU A 243 -4.33 0.47 -3.92
CA LEU A 243 -3.96 1.81 -4.35
C LEU A 243 -5.25 2.59 -4.60
N ILE A 244 -5.39 3.78 -3.99
CA ILE A 244 -6.58 4.61 -4.07
C ILE A 244 -6.14 6.03 -4.42
N ARG A 245 -6.57 6.53 -5.58
CA ARG A 245 -6.24 7.87 -6.07
C ARG A 245 -7.45 8.78 -5.99
N LYS A 246 -7.33 9.94 -5.34
CA LYS A 246 -8.40 10.98 -5.35
C LYS A 246 -8.48 11.64 -6.74
N LYS A 247 -9.70 11.75 -7.28
CA LYS A 247 -9.98 12.37 -8.59
C LYS A 247 -9.86 13.89 -8.59
#